data_b8d4ef14866c454bdf37fcce67e1bc93
#
_entry.id   b8d4ef14866c454bdf37fcce67e1bc93
#
_cell.length_a   1.000
_cell.length_b   1.000
_cell.length_c   1.000
_cell.angle_alpha   90.00
_cell.angle_beta   90.00
_cell.angle_gamma   90.00
#
_symmetry.space_group_name_H-M   'P 1'
#
loop_
_entity.id
_entity.type
_entity.pdbx_description
1 polymer ?
#
loop_
_entity_poly.entity_id
_entity_poly.type
_entity_poly.pdbx_seq_one_letter_code
_entity_poly.pdbx_strand_id
1 'polypeptide(L)'
;MACCADEGYYCETSLRSGTFLIDWFIQQMLKIDTNHKPEIYRQLEEEAQQVEPGSEGLMILPYWNAVMNPYWDPDARGCIIGLTSGHNRGHFYRAILEGIAMEQSLATKAVEKAVGQRTDEFALIGGGAKSNLWRQIIADTSGKKVLTMSSDEASSLGAGISAAVAAGWFHSFVEAAQNMVHVKGITEPDSQNAERYNNQLFKYRKIYPAIREIYKPGI
;
A
#
# COMPACT_ATOMS: atom_id res chain seq x y z
N MET A 1 10.53 5.34 -15.96
CA MET A 1 9.97 4.18 -16.69
C MET A 1 11.05 3.12 -16.78
N ALA A 2 10.70 1.87 -16.56
CA ALA A 2 11.60 0.73 -16.74
C ALA A 2 11.11 -0.12 -17.91
N CYS A 3 12.05 -0.80 -18.60
CA CYS A 3 11.74 -1.67 -19.72
C CYS A 3 11.08 -2.97 -19.21
N CYS A 4 10.02 -3.44 -19.84
CA CYS A 4 9.42 -4.72 -19.55
C CYS A 4 9.79 -5.78 -20.60
N ALA A 5 9.53 -7.06 -20.29
CA ALA A 5 9.92 -8.19 -21.13
C ALA A 5 9.25 -8.19 -22.54
N ASP A 6 8.20 -7.42 -22.75
CA ASP A 6 7.41 -7.37 -24.00
C ASP A 6 7.65 -6.03 -24.75
N GLU A 7 8.90 -5.61 -24.85
CA GLU A 7 9.35 -4.40 -25.57
C GLU A 7 8.67 -3.08 -25.17
N GLY A 8 7.94 -3.09 -24.06
CA GLY A 8 7.23 -1.94 -23.53
C GLY A 8 7.97 -1.28 -22.36
N TYR A 9 7.27 -0.34 -21.72
CA TYR A 9 7.73 0.34 -20.52
C TYR A 9 6.66 0.26 -19.45
N TYR A 10 7.08 0.17 -18.20
CA TYR A 10 6.19 0.36 -17.06
C TYR A 10 6.61 1.57 -16.22
N CYS A 11 5.66 2.18 -15.55
CA CYS A 11 5.89 3.28 -14.64
C CYS A 11 5.85 2.75 -13.21
N GLU A 12 6.94 2.94 -12.47
CA GLU A 12 7.08 2.45 -11.11
C GLU A 12 7.09 3.60 -10.11
N THR A 13 6.44 3.40 -8.99
CA THR A 13 6.57 4.22 -7.79
C THR A 13 6.93 3.32 -6.62
N SER A 14 7.60 3.87 -5.61
CA SER A 14 8.07 3.10 -4.48
C SER A 14 7.73 3.79 -3.16
N LEU A 15 7.28 2.99 -2.20
CA LEU A 15 7.09 3.37 -0.82
C LEU A 15 8.10 2.61 0.05
N ARG A 16 9.01 3.33 0.71
CA ARG A 16 10.12 2.72 1.45
C ARG A 16 9.74 2.07 2.77
N SER A 17 8.60 2.44 3.34
CA SER A 17 8.15 1.98 4.66
C SER A 17 6.77 1.30 4.59
N GLY A 18 6.55 0.42 3.63
CA GLY A 18 5.30 -0.33 3.48
C GLY A 18 5.03 -1.26 4.68
N THR A 19 4.95 -2.57 4.45
CA THR A 19 4.69 -3.58 5.51
C THR A 19 5.71 -3.56 6.64
N PHE A 20 6.96 -3.16 6.37
CA PHE A 20 7.99 -2.94 7.39
C PHE A 20 7.50 -2.07 8.56
N LEU A 21 6.66 -1.07 8.30
CA LEU A 21 6.16 -0.18 9.35
C LEU A 21 5.23 -0.91 10.34
N ILE A 22 4.51 -1.93 9.87
CA ILE A 22 3.67 -2.80 10.71
C ILE A 22 4.56 -3.59 11.67
N ASP A 23 5.60 -4.24 11.15
CA ASP A 23 6.53 -5.02 11.97
C ASP A 23 7.27 -4.13 12.97
N TRP A 24 7.69 -2.96 12.52
CA TRP A 24 8.31 -1.96 13.40
C TRP A 24 7.37 -1.54 14.54
N PHE A 25 6.10 -1.26 14.25
CA PHE A 25 5.09 -0.91 15.26
C PHE A 25 4.92 -2.03 16.29
N ILE A 26 4.76 -3.27 15.83
CA ILE A 26 4.58 -4.43 16.71
C ILE A 26 5.82 -4.64 17.59
N GLN A 27 7.01 -4.61 16.99
CA GLN A 27 8.25 -4.92 17.72
C GLN A 27 8.72 -3.76 18.58
N GLN A 28 8.67 -2.53 18.09
CA GLN A 28 9.26 -1.38 18.78
C GLN A 28 8.28 -0.67 19.70
N MET A 29 7.01 -0.55 19.32
CA MET A 29 6.01 0.15 20.13
C MET A 29 5.29 -0.80 21.08
N LEU A 30 4.87 -1.98 20.62
CA LEU A 30 4.16 -2.94 21.45
C LEU A 30 5.10 -3.91 22.19
N LYS A 31 6.39 -3.96 21.82
CA LYS A 31 7.41 -4.87 22.39
C LYS A 31 7.02 -6.35 22.29
N ILE A 32 6.38 -6.73 21.19
CA ILE A 32 5.96 -8.10 20.90
C ILE A 32 6.89 -8.69 19.85
N ASP A 33 7.43 -9.88 20.14
CA ASP A 33 8.23 -10.64 19.17
C ASP A 33 7.30 -11.38 18.20
N THR A 34 7.31 -10.95 16.95
CA THR A 34 6.47 -11.50 15.88
C THR A 34 6.83 -12.95 15.52
N ASN A 35 8.08 -13.37 15.76
CA ASN A 35 8.52 -14.75 15.48
C ASN A 35 7.88 -15.76 16.45
N HIS A 36 7.65 -15.33 17.70
CA HIS A 36 7.05 -16.18 18.74
C HIS A 36 5.54 -15.96 18.92
N LYS A 37 5.00 -14.88 18.36
CA LYS A 37 3.58 -14.53 18.48
C LYS A 37 2.99 -14.08 17.14
N PRO A 38 2.95 -14.94 16.12
CA PRO A 38 2.45 -14.55 14.79
C PRO A 38 0.95 -14.20 14.79
N GLU A 39 0.20 -14.66 15.80
CA GLU A 39 -1.22 -14.33 15.99
C GLU A 39 -1.48 -12.85 16.25
N ILE A 40 -0.44 -12.07 16.59
CA ILE A 40 -0.59 -10.62 16.86
C ILE A 40 -1.13 -9.85 15.65
N TYR A 41 -0.76 -10.24 14.43
CA TYR A 41 -1.28 -9.59 13.22
C TYR A 41 -2.80 -9.72 13.12
N ARG A 42 -3.33 -10.93 13.38
CA ARG A 42 -4.78 -11.17 13.39
C ARG A 42 -5.48 -10.38 14.49
N GLN A 43 -4.92 -10.36 15.70
CA GLN A 43 -5.49 -9.60 16.81
C GLN A 43 -5.56 -8.11 16.51
N LEU A 44 -4.49 -7.53 15.96
CA LEU A 44 -4.45 -6.12 15.58
C LEU A 44 -5.41 -5.81 14.41
N GLU A 45 -5.57 -6.72 13.46
CA GLU A 45 -6.54 -6.59 12.39
C GLU A 45 -7.98 -6.59 12.93
N GLU A 46 -8.30 -7.51 13.85
CA GLU A 46 -9.61 -7.59 14.52
C GLU A 46 -9.92 -6.29 15.32
N GLU A 47 -8.93 -5.76 16.05
CA GLU A 47 -9.10 -4.48 16.76
C GLU A 47 -9.25 -3.31 15.81
N ALA A 48 -8.48 -3.26 14.73
CA ALA A 48 -8.54 -2.20 13.73
C ALA A 48 -9.85 -2.21 12.93
N GLN A 49 -10.48 -3.38 12.76
CA GLN A 49 -11.80 -3.50 12.15
C GLN A 49 -12.90 -2.81 12.96
N GLN A 50 -12.74 -2.68 14.29
CA GLN A 50 -13.69 -1.98 15.15
C GLN A 50 -13.52 -0.46 15.11
N VAL A 51 -12.45 0.03 14.52
CA VAL A 51 -12.17 1.46 14.38
C VAL A 51 -12.81 1.97 13.08
N GLU A 52 -13.50 3.10 13.17
CA GLU A 52 -14.10 3.74 11.99
C GLU A 52 -13.05 4.13 10.94
N PRO A 53 -13.40 4.07 9.63
CA PRO A 53 -12.54 4.56 8.56
C PRO A 53 -12.07 6.00 8.79
N GLY A 54 -10.75 6.20 8.68
CA GLY A 54 -10.11 7.47 9.00
C GLY A 54 -9.53 7.54 10.40
N SER A 55 -9.55 6.41 11.15
CA SER A 55 -8.89 6.25 12.46
C SER A 55 -9.19 7.38 13.43
N GLU A 56 -10.44 7.88 13.43
CA GLU A 56 -10.92 9.01 14.26
C GLU A 56 -10.04 10.27 14.16
N GLY A 57 -9.41 10.48 13.00
CA GLY A 57 -8.54 11.63 12.72
C GLY A 57 -7.05 11.38 12.99
N LEU A 58 -6.67 10.21 13.50
CA LEU A 58 -5.27 9.82 13.60
C LEU A 58 -4.71 9.56 12.20
N MET A 59 -3.67 10.28 11.80
CA MET A 59 -3.00 10.11 10.51
C MET A 59 -1.52 9.79 10.72
N ILE A 60 -1.02 8.81 9.98
CA ILE A 60 0.39 8.40 10.00
C ILE A 60 0.99 8.62 8.62
N LEU A 61 2.05 9.44 8.55
CA LEU A 61 2.87 9.64 7.36
C LEU A 61 4.00 8.59 7.38
N PRO A 62 4.00 7.59 6.47
CA PRO A 62 4.86 6.42 6.59
C PRO A 62 6.28 6.65 6.06
N TYR A 63 6.96 7.72 6.46
CA TYR A 63 8.29 8.11 5.96
C TYR A 63 9.42 7.72 6.93
N TRP A 64 9.30 6.58 7.63
CA TRP A 64 10.31 6.09 8.57
C TRP A 64 11.69 5.92 7.93
N ASN A 65 11.74 5.57 6.66
CA ASN A 65 12.96 5.35 5.88
C ASN A 65 13.06 6.35 4.72
N ALA A 66 12.81 7.64 4.98
CA ALA A 66 12.77 8.67 3.95
C ALA A 66 11.55 8.56 3.00
N VAL A 67 11.45 9.42 2.01
CA VAL A 67 10.42 9.40 0.97
C VAL A 67 11.06 9.40 -0.42
N MET A 68 10.46 8.62 -1.31
CA MET A 68 10.82 8.62 -2.74
C MET A 68 9.89 9.56 -3.51
N ASN A 69 9.11 9.03 -4.42
CA ASN A 69 8.18 9.82 -5.24
C ASN A 69 7.12 10.52 -4.37
N PRO A 70 6.76 11.76 -4.66
CA PRO A 70 7.36 12.66 -5.66
C PRO A 70 8.51 13.51 -5.12
N TYR A 71 8.86 13.40 -3.85
CA TYR A 71 9.71 14.35 -3.14
C TYR A 71 11.20 14.04 -3.23
N TRP A 72 11.57 12.75 -3.32
CA TRP A 72 12.96 12.28 -3.35
C TRP A 72 13.82 12.86 -2.23
N ASP A 73 13.27 12.83 -1.00
CA ASP A 73 13.89 13.45 0.16
C ASP A 73 14.42 12.39 1.13
N PRO A 74 15.76 12.27 1.25
CA PRO A 74 16.40 11.32 2.16
C PRO A 74 16.27 11.73 3.63
N ASP A 75 15.99 13.01 3.91
CA ASP A 75 15.87 13.55 5.26
C ASP A 75 14.44 13.51 5.79
N ALA A 76 13.47 13.13 4.97
CA ALA A 76 12.09 12.96 5.40
C ALA A 76 11.98 11.95 6.55
N ARG A 77 11.11 12.25 7.50
CA ARG A 77 10.81 11.40 8.67
C ARG A 77 9.33 11.14 8.79
N GLY A 78 8.99 9.99 9.41
CA GLY A 78 7.62 9.63 9.74
C GLY A 78 6.98 10.65 10.68
N CYS A 79 5.67 10.80 10.55
CA CYS A 79 4.91 11.73 11.38
C CYS A 79 3.59 11.11 11.81
N ILE A 80 3.17 11.38 13.05
CA ILE A 80 1.89 10.99 13.63
C ILE A 80 1.15 12.27 14.00
N ILE A 81 -0.03 12.48 13.43
CA ILE A 81 -0.83 13.68 13.65
C ILE A 81 -2.24 13.29 14.09
N GLY A 82 -2.83 14.12 14.95
CA GLY A 82 -4.21 13.94 15.41
C GLY A 82 -4.34 12.99 16.60
N LEU A 83 -3.24 12.63 17.28
CA LEU A 83 -3.28 11.76 18.44
C LEU A 83 -4.05 12.39 19.60
N THR A 84 -4.95 11.61 20.20
CA THR A 84 -5.72 11.95 21.40
C THR A 84 -5.67 10.81 22.42
N SER A 85 -6.16 11.04 23.64
CA SER A 85 -6.23 10.01 24.69
C SER A 85 -7.23 8.88 24.38
N GLY A 86 -8.10 9.03 23.37
CA GLY A 86 -9.05 8.01 22.94
C GLY A 86 -8.42 6.94 22.03
N HIS A 87 -7.27 7.23 21.43
CA HIS A 87 -6.64 6.31 20.49
C HIS A 87 -5.90 5.17 21.21
N ASN A 88 -6.14 3.94 20.75
CA ASN A 88 -5.49 2.72 21.21
C ASN A 88 -4.69 2.06 20.08
N ARG A 89 -4.10 0.87 20.33
CA ARG A 89 -3.25 0.17 19.34
C ARG A 89 -3.99 -0.23 18.06
N GLY A 90 -5.30 -0.49 18.12
CA GLY A 90 -6.12 -0.74 16.93
C GLY A 90 -6.21 0.49 16.01
N HIS A 91 -6.35 1.68 16.59
CA HIS A 91 -6.31 2.95 15.85
C HIS A 91 -4.95 3.15 15.18
N PHE A 92 -3.85 2.91 15.90
CA PHE A 92 -2.50 3.01 15.32
C PHE A 92 -2.31 2.03 14.17
N TYR A 93 -2.69 0.77 14.35
CA TYR A 93 -2.57 -0.23 13.31
C TYR A 93 -3.37 0.16 12.07
N ARG A 94 -4.63 0.58 12.25
CA ARG A 94 -5.46 1.08 11.14
C ARG A 94 -4.85 2.30 10.47
N ALA A 95 -4.40 3.29 11.24
CA ALA A 95 -3.80 4.51 10.70
C ALA A 95 -2.50 4.24 9.91
N ILE A 96 -1.73 3.21 10.27
CA ILE A 96 -0.57 2.75 9.47
C ILE A 96 -1.05 2.22 8.12
N LEU A 97 -2.04 1.33 8.10
CA LEU A 97 -2.60 0.78 6.85
C LEU A 97 -3.17 1.88 5.96
N GLU A 98 -3.92 2.81 6.55
CA GLU A 98 -4.52 3.96 5.87
C GLU A 98 -3.45 4.91 5.30
N GLY A 99 -2.39 5.20 6.07
CA GLY A 99 -1.28 6.04 5.62
C GLY A 99 -0.56 5.44 4.41
N ILE A 100 -0.29 4.14 4.42
CA ILE A 100 0.32 3.42 3.29
C ILE A 100 -0.62 3.46 2.07
N ALA A 101 -1.92 3.22 2.26
CA ALA A 101 -2.90 3.25 1.17
C ALA A 101 -3.08 4.67 0.58
N MET A 102 -3.02 5.72 1.41
CA MET A 102 -3.05 7.11 0.95
C MET A 102 -1.83 7.46 0.09
N GLU A 103 -0.63 7.05 0.49
CA GLU A 103 0.59 7.23 -0.32
C GLU A 103 0.46 6.50 -1.66
N GLN A 104 -0.02 5.26 -1.64
CA GLN A 104 -0.25 4.50 -2.87
C GLN A 104 -1.28 5.19 -3.77
N SER A 105 -2.38 5.73 -3.22
CA SER A 105 -3.39 6.46 -3.97
C SER A 105 -2.81 7.74 -4.60
N LEU A 106 -1.99 8.49 -3.87
CA LEU A 106 -1.31 9.69 -4.39
C LEU A 106 -0.33 9.33 -5.53
N ALA A 107 0.46 8.28 -5.32
CA ALA A 107 1.41 7.79 -6.31
C ALA A 107 0.69 7.30 -7.58
N THR A 108 -0.39 6.55 -7.45
CA THR A 108 -1.20 6.09 -8.59
C THR A 108 -1.78 7.25 -9.39
N LYS A 109 -2.36 8.26 -8.71
CA LYS A 109 -2.87 9.47 -9.39
C LYS A 109 -1.77 10.22 -10.15
N ALA A 110 -0.54 10.23 -9.61
CA ALA A 110 0.61 10.83 -10.29
C ALA A 110 1.02 10.03 -11.53
N VAL A 111 1.04 8.71 -11.45
CA VAL A 111 1.32 7.81 -12.60
C VAL A 111 0.25 7.95 -13.66
N GLU A 112 -1.02 7.88 -13.31
CA GLU A 112 -2.14 8.06 -14.23
C GLU A 112 -2.06 9.38 -15.00
N LYS A 113 -1.72 10.46 -14.27
CA LYS A 113 -1.52 11.78 -14.89
C LYS A 113 -0.32 11.78 -15.85
N ALA A 114 0.78 11.12 -15.48
CA ALA A 114 1.99 11.09 -16.31
C ALA A 114 1.82 10.25 -17.58
N VAL A 115 1.08 9.15 -17.48
CA VAL A 115 0.82 8.21 -18.59
C VAL A 115 -0.37 8.67 -19.44
N GLY A 116 -1.27 9.49 -18.89
CA GLY A 116 -2.52 9.93 -19.54
C GLY A 116 -3.61 8.85 -19.59
N GLN A 117 -3.46 7.79 -18.78
CA GLN A 117 -4.40 6.66 -18.73
C GLN A 117 -4.82 6.41 -17.28
N ARG A 118 -6.13 6.18 -17.05
CA ARG A 118 -6.67 5.76 -15.76
C ARG A 118 -6.65 4.23 -15.66
N THR A 119 -6.44 3.75 -14.46
CA THR A 119 -6.64 2.35 -14.09
C THR A 119 -7.91 2.21 -13.26
N ASP A 120 -8.68 1.14 -13.46
CA ASP A 120 -9.93 0.91 -12.73
C ASP A 120 -9.74 -0.14 -11.63
N GLU A 121 -8.62 -0.86 -11.66
CA GLU A 121 -8.35 -1.97 -10.75
C GLU A 121 -6.86 -2.11 -10.41
N PHE A 122 -6.59 -2.74 -9.26
CA PHE A 122 -5.25 -3.15 -8.82
C PHE A 122 -5.19 -4.66 -8.65
N ALA A 123 -4.15 -5.31 -9.17
CA ALA A 123 -3.77 -6.64 -8.74
C ALA A 123 -2.89 -6.53 -7.49
N LEU A 124 -3.41 -6.92 -6.33
CA LEU A 124 -2.67 -6.90 -5.07
C LEU A 124 -1.97 -8.24 -4.84
N ILE A 125 -0.67 -8.19 -4.58
CA ILE A 125 0.19 -9.34 -4.38
C ILE A 125 1.00 -9.22 -3.08
N GLY A 126 1.55 -10.32 -2.61
CA GLY A 126 2.37 -10.38 -1.40
C GLY A 126 1.55 -10.48 -0.10
N GLY A 127 2.23 -10.36 1.03
CA GLY A 127 1.65 -10.60 2.36
C GLY A 127 0.43 -9.73 2.70
N GLY A 128 0.45 -8.47 2.27
CA GLY A 128 -0.66 -7.54 2.48
C GLY A 128 -1.96 -7.95 1.78
N ALA A 129 -1.87 -8.70 0.69
CA ALA A 129 -3.04 -9.21 -0.01
C ALA A 129 -3.88 -10.20 0.82
N LYS A 130 -3.33 -10.76 1.90
CA LYS A 130 -4.03 -11.70 2.79
C LYS A 130 -4.99 -11.00 3.77
N SER A 131 -4.76 -9.73 4.08
CA SER A 131 -5.61 -8.94 4.97
C SER A 131 -6.87 -8.45 4.26
N ASN A 132 -8.04 -8.86 4.74
CA ASN A 132 -9.32 -8.36 4.24
C ASN A 132 -9.49 -6.87 4.51
N LEU A 133 -9.10 -6.44 5.72
CA LEU A 133 -9.17 -5.04 6.11
C LEU A 133 -8.31 -4.17 5.19
N TRP A 134 -7.06 -4.60 4.92
CA TRP A 134 -6.17 -3.77 4.11
C TRP A 134 -6.61 -3.72 2.64
N ARG A 135 -7.12 -4.83 2.08
CA ARG A 135 -7.72 -4.81 0.73
C ARG A 135 -8.86 -3.81 0.63
N GLN A 136 -9.74 -3.78 1.64
CA GLN A 136 -10.85 -2.82 1.68
C GLN A 136 -10.34 -1.38 1.81
N ILE A 137 -9.38 -1.11 2.70
CA ILE A 137 -8.77 0.22 2.85
C ILE A 137 -8.15 0.70 1.52
N ILE A 138 -7.44 -0.17 0.81
CA ILE A 138 -6.84 0.16 -0.50
C ILE A 138 -7.94 0.45 -1.54
N ALA A 139 -8.97 -0.38 -1.61
CA ALA A 139 -10.09 -0.17 -2.53
C ALA A 139 -10.79 1.16 -2.25
N ASP A 140 -11.14 1.43 -0.99
CA ASP A 140 -11.86 2.63 -0.57
C ASP A 140 -11.03 3.90 -0.75
N THR A 141 -9.73 3.86 -0.42
CA THR A 141 -8.82 5.01 -0.54
C THR A 141 -8.52 5.38 -1.98
N SER A 142 -8.44 4.38 -2.85
CA SER A 142 -8.16 4.58 -4.28
C SER A 142 -9.40 4.81 -5.12
N GLY A 143 -10.57 4.34 -4.66
CA GLY A 143 -11.81 4.25 -5.43
C GLY A 143 -11.73 3.24 -6.57
N LYS A 144 -10.89 2.19 -6.43
CA LYS A 144 -10.61 1.19 -7.46
C LYS A 144 -10.84 -0.22 -6.93
N LYS A 145 -11.18 -1.15 -7.82
CA LYS A 145 -11.27 -2.57 -7.47
C LYS A 145 -9.90 -3.11 -7.08
N VAL A 146 -9.87 -3.99 -6.09
CA VAL A 146 -8.66 -4.72 -5.70
C VAL A 146 -8.84 -6.20 -6.03
N LEU A 147 -8.05 -6.69 -6.96
CA LEU A 147 -8.01 -8.09 -7.38
C LEU A 147 -7.02 -8.84 -6.49
N THR A 148 -7.45 -9.96 -5.93
CA THR A 148 -6.58 -10.90 -5.22
C THR A 148 -6.23 -12.03 -6.18
N MET A 149 -4.95 -12.35 -6.30
CA MET A 149 -4.46 -13.36 -7.23
C MET A 149 -4.43 -14.75 -6.58
N SER A 150 -4.52 -15.80 -7.40
CA SER A 150 -4.46 -17.19 -6.92
C SER A 150 -3.08 -17.57 -6.41
N SER A 151 -2.01 -16.97 -6.95
CA SER A 151 -0.64 -17.19 -6.51
C SER A 151 -0.21 -16.07 -5.55
N ASP A 152 0.29 -16.46 -4.38
CA ASP A 152 0.92 -15.54 -3.43
C ASP A 152 2.35 -15.16 -3.86
N GLU A 153 2.99 -15.99 -4.72
CA GLU A 153 4.39 -15.89 -5.14
C GLU A 153 4.49 -15.30 -6.57
N ALA A 154 4.13 -14.03 -6.72
CA ALA A 154 4.08 -13.38 -8.02
C ALA A 154 5.45 -13.36 -8.75
N SER A 155 6.56 -13.19 -8.02
CA SER A 155 7.91 -13.20 -8.61
C SER A 155 8.26 -14.56 -9.19
N SER A 156 7.95 -15.65 -8.47
CA SER A 156 8.15 -17.04 -8.94
C SER A 156 7.25 -17.35 -10.13
N LEU A 157 6.00 -16.87 -10.11
CA LEU A 157 5.08 -17.02 -11.23
C LEU A 157 5.60 -16.28 -12.47
N GLY A 158 6.09 -15.05 -12.32
CA GLY A 158 6.68 -14.28 -13.41
C GLY A 158 7.92 -14.96 -14.01
N ALA A 159 8.79 -15.54 -13.19
CA ALA A 159 9.91 -16.35 -13.66
C ALA A 159 9.44 -17.60 -14.42
N GLY A 160 8.38 -18.27 -13.91
CA GLY A 160 7.76 -19.41 -14.59
C GLY A 160 7.17 -19.05 -15.95
N ILE A 161 6.47 -17.91 -16.04
CA ILE A 161 5.96 -17.38 -17.32
C ILE A 161 7.11 -17.15 -18.29
N SER A 162 8.19 -16.49 -17.85
CA SER A 162 9.36 -16.24 -18.70
C SER A 162 10.00 -17.55 -19.21
N ALA A 163 10.14 -18.53 -18.34
CA ALA A 163 10.68 -19.85 -18.72
C ALA A 163 9.76 -20.60 -19.71
N ALA A 164 8.45 -20.54 -19.50
CA ALA A 164 7.47 -21.19 -20.38
C ALA A 164 7.46 -20.60 -21.80
N VAL A 165 7.57 -19.27 -21.91
CA VAL A 165 7.70 -18.60 -23.22
C VAL A 165 9.03 -18.93 -23.87
N ALA A 166 10.15 -18.90 -23.13
CA ALA A 166 11.46 -19.26 -23.66
C ALA A 166 11.54 -20.73 -24.12
N ALA A 167 10.81 -21.64 -23.46
CA ALA A 167 10.70 -23.05 -23.85
C ALA A 167 9.74 -23.31 -25.01
N GLY A 168 9.05 -22.28 -25.52
CA GLY A 168 8.10 -22.39 -26.62
C GLY A 168 6.74 -23.00 -26.24
N TRP A 169 6.38 -23.03 -24.95
CA TRP A 169 5.07 -23.51 -24.49
C TRP A 169 3.96 -22.50 -24.80
N PHE A 170 4.32 -21.23 -24.85
CA PHE A 170 3.44 -20.13 -25.25
C PHE A 170 4.14 -19.24 -26.27
N HIS A 171 3.37 -18.65 -27.18
CA HIS A 171 3.91 -17.80 -28.25
C HIS A 171 4.23 -16.36 -27.78
N SER A 172 3.68 -15.94 -26.62
CA SER A 172 3.91 -14.61 -26.07
C SER A 172 3.74 -14.57 -24.55
N PHE A 173 4.25 -13.53 -23.91
CA PHE A 173 4.02 -13.25 -22.50
C PHE A 173 2.53 -13.02 -22.18
N VAL A 174 1.80 -12.41 -23.10
CA VAL A 174 0.36 -12.18 -22.95
C VAL A 174 -0.40 -13.50 -22.90
N GLU A 175 -0.14 -14.42 -23.84
CA GLU A 175 -0.75 -15.74 -23.86
C GLU A 175 -0.41 -16.54 -22.59
N ALA A 176 0.85 -16.53 -22.18
CA ALA A 176 1.30 -17.21 -20.97
C ALA A 176 0.61 -16.62 -19.72
N ALA A 177 0.53 -15.30 -19.60
CA ALA A 177 -0.14 -14.64 -18.49
C ALA A 177 -1.63 -14.97 -18.44
N GLN A 178 -2.34 -14.98 -19.56
CA GLN A 178 -3.75 -15.35 -19.63
C GLN A 178 -4.03 -16.78 -19.15
N ASN A 179 -3.06 -17.68 -19.34
CA ASN A 179 -3.18 -19.09 -18.94
C ASN A 179 -2.68 -19.37 -17.51
N MET A 180 -1.77 -18.57 -16.98
CA MET A 180 -1.08 -18.86 -15.72
C MET A 180 -1.48 -17.90 -14.57
N VAL A 181 -2.05 -16.74 -14.89
CA VAL A 181 -2.45 -15.75 -13.89
C VAL A 181 -3.97 -15.79 -13.71
N HIS A 182 -4.41 -16.10 -12.49
CA HIS A 182 -5.83 -16.22 -12.18
C HIS A 182 -6.25 -15.31 -11.03
N VAL A 183 -7.37 -14.63 -11.19
CA VAL A 183 -8.01 -13.85 -10.13
C VAL A 183 -8.76 -14.80 -9.20
N LYS A 184 -8.49 -14.70 -7.90
CA LYS A 184 -9.14 -15.48 -6.84
C LYS A 184 -10.35 -14.76 -6.24
N GLY A 185 -10.28 -13.42 -6.17
CA GLY A 185 -11.33 -12.62 -5.56
C GLY A 185 -11.22 -11.14 -5.93
N ILE A 186 -12.30 -10.42 -5.72
CA ILE A 186 -12.42 -8.98 -6.01
C ILE A 186 -12.94 -8.29 -4.75
N THR A 187 -12.31 -7.18 -4.38
CA THR A 187 -12.79 -6.26 -3.34
C THR A 187 -13.22 -4.96 -4.02
N GLU A 188 -14.50 -4.65 -3.96
CA GLU A 188 -15.05 -3.39 -4.49
C GLU A 188 -14.90 -2.27 -3.46
N PRO A 189 -14.69 -1.00 -3.89
CA PRO A 189 -14.69 0.12 -2.98
C PRO A 189 -16.09 0.37 -2.40
N ASP A 190 -16.15 0.66 -1.09
CA ASP A 190 -17.35 1.18 -0.46
C ASP A 190 -17.47 2.69 -0.69
N SER A 191 -18.60 3.15 -1.21
CA SER A 191 -18.77 4.54 -1.61
C SER A 191 -18.73 5.53 -0.43
N GLN A 192 -19.26 5.15 0.74
CA GLN A 192 -19.26 6.01 1.92
C GLN A 192 -17.86 6.14 2.49
N ASN A 193 -17.13 5.03 2.57
CA ASN A 193 -15.74 5.04 3.02
C ASN A 193 -14.84 5.79 2.03
N ALA A 194 -15.05 5.63 0.73
CA ALA A 194 -14.30 6.33 -0.30
C ALA A 194 -14.46 7.86 -0.17
N GLU A 195 -15.66 8.36 0.15
CA GLU A 195 -15.87 9.78 0.43
C GLU A 195 -15.12 10.24 1.67
N ARG A 196 -15.18 9.47 2.77
CA ARG A 196 -14.41 9.75 4.01
C ARG A 196 -12.91 9.83 3.72
N TYR A 197 -12.36 8.85 3.00
CA TYR A 197 -10.95 8.80 2.65
C TYR A 197 -10.53 9.92 1.68
N ASN A 198 -11.37 10.32 0.74
CA ASN A 198 -11.08 11.47 -0.11
C ASN A 198 -10.95 12.76 0.71
N ASN A 199 -11.81 12.97 1.70
CA ASN A 199 -11.73 14.10 2.61
C ASN A 199 -10.45 14.06 3.47
N GLN A 200 -10.07 12.86 3.94
CA GLN A 200 -8.85 12.68 4.72
C GLN A 200 -7.59 12.85 3.84
N LEU A 201 -7.59 12.33 2.63
CA LEU A 201 -6.49 12.47 1.66
C LEU A 201 -6.21 13.95 1.34
N PHE A 202 -7.26 14.79 1.28
CA PHE A 202 -7.08 16.23 1.11
C PHE A 202 -6.30 16.88 2.26
N LYS A 203 -6.48 16.40 3.49
CA LYS A 203 -5.70 16.83 4.66
C LYS A 203 -4.31 16.22 4.65
N TYR A 204 -4.24 14.91 4.40
CA TYR A 204 -3.03 14.10 4.43
C TYR A 204 -1.92 14.65 3.53
N ARG A 205 -2.23 14.98 2.27
CA ARG A 205 -1.26 15.51 1.31
C ARG A 205 -0.60 16.83 1.72
N LYS A 206 -1.14 17.52 2.73
CA LYS A 206 -0.59 18.77 3.26
C LYS A 206 0.42 18.55 4.38
N ILE A 207 0.48 17.35 4.97
CA ILE A 207 1.31 17.05 6.13
C ILE A 207 2.78 17.25 5.80
N TYR A 208 3.28 16.50 4.80
CA TYR A 208 4.70 16.56 4.48
C TYR A 208 5.18 17.95 4.05
N PRO A 209 4.51 18.67 3.15
CA PRO A 209 4.89 20.04 2.84
C PRO A 209 4.96 20.99 4.04
N ALA A 210 4.11 20.77 5.06
CA ALA A 210 4.09 21.61 6.27
C ALA A 210 5.26 21.31 7.23
N ILE A 211 5.76 20.05 7.26
CA ILE A 211 6.79 19.63 8.22
C ILE A 211 8.18 19.46 7.62
N ARG A 212 8.32 19.43 6.28
CA ARG A 212 9.59 19.14 5.62
C ARG A 212 10.74 20.07 6.01
N GLU A 213 10.44 21.33 6.25
CA GLU A 213 11.45 22.33 6.61
C GLU A 213 12.08 22.03 7.98
N ILE A 214 11.37 21.30 8.86
CA ILE A 214 11.87 20.91 10.20
C ILE A 214 13.06 19.94 10.09
N TYR A 215 13.11 19.15 9.02
CA TYR A 215 14.11 18.08 8.83
C TYR A 215 15.25 18.48 7.89
N LYS A 216 15.24 19.70 7.35
CA LYS A 216 16.35 20.16 6.51
C LYS A 216 17.61 20.36 7.34
N PRO A 217 18.78 19.86 6.86
CA PRO A 217 20.06 20.15 7.52
C PRO A 217 20.32 21.66 7.51
N GLY A 218 20.57 22.24 8.67
CA GLY A 218 21.05 23.62 8.78
C GLY A 218 20.07 24.67 9.31
N ILE A 219 18.99 24.23 9.99
CA ILE A 219 18.18 25.12 10.86
C ILE A 219 18.50 24.83 12.31
#